data_81d79060415210eda2cf344e86304556
#
_entry.id   81d79060415210eda2cf344e86304556
#
_cell.length_a   1.000
_cell.length_b   1.000
_cell.length_c   1.000
_cell.angle_alpha   90.00
_cell.angle_beta   90.00
_cell.angle_gamma   90.00
#
_symmetry.space_group_name_H-M   'P 1'
#
loop_
_entity.id
_entity.type
_entity.pdbx_description
1 polymer ?
#
loop_
_entity_poly.entity_id
_entity_poly.type
_entity_poly.pdbx_seq_one_letter_code
_entity_poly.pdbx_strand_id
1 'polypeptide(L)'
;RVMAEPHIVLRTSRLAKCVGERFASRCIDAVMAGVSFTQIDVLDEARRMGMPWDEAVGFDHSSALSLDMLSRDAMLEGATFMINDEVRERINIADMAFSVDRVVSRLSECMTLRIGDLIYLGAPEQFEVKIGDNYKVAIGDKVLLNFDIK
;
A
#
# COMPACT_ATOMS: atom_id res chain seq x y z
N ARG A 1 10.13 -10.17 -14.87
CA ARG A 1 8.75 -10.43 -14.37
C ARG A 1 8.44 -9.43 -13.27
N VAL A 2 7.27 -8.77 -13.37
CA VAL A 2 6.79 -7.77 -12.40
C VAL A 2 5.55 -8.30 -11.71
N MET A 3 5.48 -8.11 -10.39
CA MET A 3 4.32 -8.45 -9.58
C MET A 3 3.69 -7.17 -9.04
N ALA A 4 2.36 -7.14 -8.98
CA ALA A 4 1.56 -6.04 -8.42
C ALA A 4 0.95 -6.45 -7.08
N GLU A 5 0.95 -5.56 -6.12
CA GLU A 5 0.30 -5.70 -4.82
C GLU A 5 -0.65 -4.53 -4.58
N PRO A 6 -1.95 -4.78 -4.34
CA PRO A 6 -2.88 -3.73 -3.97
C PRO A 6 -2.73 -3.35 -2.49
N HIS A 7 -3.00 -2.08 -2.18
CA HIS A 7 -2.84 -1.54 -0.83
C HIS A 7 -3.97 -0.58 -0.44
N ILE A 8 -4.29 -0.61 0.85
CA ILE A 8 -4.87 0.55 1.53
C ILE A 8 -3.69 1.43 1.96
N VAL A 9 -3.66 2.69 1.51
CA VAL A 9 -2.56 3.60 1.79
C VAL A 9 -3.00 4.65 2.80
N LEU A 10 -2.27 4.77 3.88
CA LEU A 10 -2.52 5.75 4.93
C LEU A 10 -1.62 6.96 4.72
N ARG A 11 -2.17 8.18 4.88
CA ARG A 11 -1.40 9.41 4.86
C ARG A 11 -1.18 9.92 6.28
N THR A 12 0.07 10.26 6.60
CA THR A 12 0.43 10.89 7.87
C THR A 12 0.14 12.39 7.84
N SER A 13 -0.47 12.90 8.91
CA SER A 13 -0.85 14.32 9.08
C SER A 13 0.01 15.06 10.10
N ARG A 14 0.84 14.34 10.85
CA ARG A 14 1.67 14.89 11.91
C ARG A 14 3.05 14.26 11.94
N LEU A 15 4.02 15.02 12.45
CA LEU A 15 5.32 14.47 12.80
C LEU A 15 5.12 13.42 13.90
N ALA A 16 5.62 12.20 13.68
CA ALA A 16 5.53 11.10 14.65
C ALA A 16 6.89 10.45 14.86
N LYS A 17 7.39 10.51 16.09
CA LYS A 17 8.61 9.84 16.55
C LYS A 17 8.34 9.19 17.89
N CYS A 18 8.56 7.88 17.98
CA CYS A 18 8.32 7.07 19.18
C CYS A 18 6.90 7.30 19.76
N VAL A 19 5.89 7.31 18.91
CA VAL A 19 4.49 7.54 19.31
C VAL A 19 3.92 6.27 19.89
N GLY A 20 3.38 6.33 21.10
CA GLY A 20 2.69 5.18 21.71
C GLY A 20 1.42 4.81 20.93
N GLU A 21 1.11 3.50 20.88
CA GLU A 21 0.00 2.92 20.11
C GLU A 21 -1.33 3.65 20.32
N ARG A 22 -1.66 4.01 21.58
CA ARG A 22 -2.88 4.78 21.94
C ARG A 22 -3.00 6.16 21.29
N PHE A 23 -1.92 6.69 20.73
CA PHE A 23 -1.88 8.01 20.08
C PHE A 23 -1.65 7.92 18.56
N ALA A 24 -1.35 6.73 18.04
CA ALA A 24 -0.97 6.51 16.65
C ALA A 24 -2.08 6.94 15.67
N SER A 25 -3.35 6.69 16.03
CA SER A 25 -4.52 7.08 15.23
C SER A 25 -4.59 8.58 14.93
N ARG A 26 -4.01 9.42 15.80
CA ARG A 26 -3.98 10.89 15.61
C ARG A 26 -2.99 11.33 14.54
N CYS A 27 -2.11 10.44 14.12
CA CYS A 27 -1.08 10.73 13.12
C CYS A 27 -1.56 10.49 11.69
N ILE A 28 -2.72 9.86 11.52
CA ILE A 28 -3.31 9.52 10.21
C ILE A 28 -4.58 10.32 10.00
N ASP A 29 -4.72 10.99 8.87
CA ASP A 29 -5.90 11.78 8.53
C ASP A 29 -6.65 11.30 7.30
N ALA A 30 -5.98 10.59 6.40
CA ALA A 30 -6.57 10.20 5.14
C ALA A 30 -6.17 8.77 4.73
N VAL A 31 -7.03 8.20 3.91
CA VAL A 31 -6.88 6.90 3.26
C VAL A 31 -6.95 7.09 1.75
N MET A 32 -6.09 6.36 1.05
CA MET A 32 -5.96 6.34 -0.40
C MET A 32 -5.90 4.90 -0.89
N ALA A 33 -6.11 4.69 -2.17
CA ALA A 33 -5.86 3.41 -2.82
C ALA A 33 -4.49 3.43 -3.49
N GLY A 34 -3.74 2.34 -3.39
CA GLY A 34 -2.43 2.20 -4.02
C GLY A 34 -2.21 0.82 -4.61
N VAL A 35 -1.28 0.74 -5.56
CA VAL A 35 -0.72 -0.51 -6.07
C VAL A 35 0.78 -0.33 -6.13
N SER A 36 1.54 -1.22 -5.50
CA SER A 36 3.00 -1.27 -5.66
C SER A 36 3.40 -2.36 -6.64
N PHE A 37 4.55 -2.16 -7.28
CA PHE A 37 5.11 -3.10 -8.24
C PHE A 37 6.50 -3.55 -7.79
N THR A 38 6.78 -4.85 -7.94
CA THR A 38 8.06 -5.45 -7.60
C THR A 38 8.61 -6.21 -8.79
N GLN A 39 9.85 -5.91 -9.18
CA GLN A 39 10.59 -6.71 -10.17
C GLN A 39 11.12 -7.98 -9.48
N ILE A 40 10.37 -9.06 -9.58
CA ILE A 40 10.63 -10.29 -8.81
C ILE A 40 11.97 -10.93 -9.20
N ASP A 41 12.35 -10.89 -10.47
CA ASP A 41 13.61 -11.50 -10.91
C ASP A 41 14.82 -10.73 -10.34
N VAL A 42 14.74 -9.39 -10.26
CA VAL A 42 15.76 -8.54 -9.63
C VAL A 42 15.81 -8.78 -8.12
N LEU A 43 14.65 -8.91 -7.48
CA LEU A 43 14.54 -9.19 -6.05
C LEU A 43 15.17 -10.55 -5.69
N ASP A 44 14.85 -11.60 -6.46
CA ASP A 44 15.36 -12.95 -6.23
C ASP A 44 16.88 -13.01 -6.42
N GLU A 45 17.40 -12.31 -7.44
CA GLU A 45 18.85 -12.21 -7.67
C GLU A 45 19.54 -11.45 -6.52
N ALA A 46 19.00 -10.32 -6.10
CA ALA A 46 19.54 -9.54 -4.98
C ALA A 46 19.59 -10.38 -3.70
N ARG A 47 18.52 -11.12 -3.40
CA ARG A 47 18.45 -12.05 -2.25
C ARG A 47 19.49 -13.15 -2.34
N ARG A 48 19.66 -13.76 -3.52
CA ARG A 48 20.63 -14.85 -3.76
C ARG A 48 22.06 -14.36 -3.54
N MET A 49 22.36 -13.10 -3.91
CA MET A 49 23.69 -12.49 -3.79
C MET A 49 23.94 -11.79 -2.45
N GLY A 50 22.92 -11.66 -1.60
CA GLY A 50 23.02 -10.88 -0.36
C GLY A 50 23.21 -9.37 -0.61
N MET A 51 22.69 -8.87 -1.74
CA MET A 51 22.77 -7.46 -2.14
C MET A 51 21.53 -6.68 -1.68
N PRO A 52 21.61 -5.34 -1.58
CA PRO A 52 20.44 -4.49 -1.41
C PRO A 52 19.41 -4.74 -2.51
N TRP A 53 18.13 -4.68 -2.15
CA TRP A 53 17.02 -4.99 -3.06
C TRP A 53 16.21 -3.75 -3.47
N ASP A 54 16.77 -2.57 -3.23
CA ASP A 54 16.11 -1.28 -3.52
C ASP A 54 15.69 -1.15 -5.00
N GLU A 55 16.52 -1.62 -5.93
CA GLU A 55 16.25 -1.58 -7.37
C GLU A 55 15.01 -2.41 -7.75
N ALA A 56 14.74 -3.49 -7.00
CA ALA A 56 13.59 -4.34 -7.27
C ALA A 56 12.23 -3.68 -6.97
N VAL A 57 12.20 -2.66 -6.09
CA VAL A 57 10.99 -1.99 -5.63
C VAL A 57 11.00 -0.47 -5.86
N GLY A 58 12.18 0.13 -6.14
CA GLY A 58 12.39 1.56 -6.27
C GLY A 58 12.73 1.98 -7.70
N PHE A 59 11.95 1.59 -8.70
CA PHE A 59 12.12 1.97 -10.10
C PHE A 59 11.02 2.93 -10.56
N ASP A 60 11.20 3.55 -11.74
CA ASP A 60 10.21 4.46 -12.31
C ASP A 60 8.86 3.76 -12.49
N HIS A 61 7.81 4.38 -11.98
CA HIS A 61 6.44 3.84 -11.95
C HIS A 61 6.24 2.60 -11.08
N SER A 62 7.13 2.36 -10.11
CA SER A 62 7.01 1.24 -9.17
C SER A 62 5.81 1.34 -8.21
N SER A 63 5.04 2.42 -8.26
CA SER A 63 3.85 2.60 -7.46
C SER A 63 2.82 3.48 -8.16
N ALA A 64 1.56 3.06 -8.11
CA ALA A 64 0.39 3.86 -8.47
C ALA A 64 -0.37 4.26 -7.20
N LEU A 65 -0.84 5.51 -7.15
CA LEU A 65 -1.55 6.07 -6.00
C LEU A 65 -2.76 6.87 -6.48
N SER A 66 -3.89 6.75 -5.78
CA SER A 66 -5.06 7.57 -6.07
C SER A 66 -4.79 9.04 -5.73
N LEU A 67 -5.34 9.95 -6.55
CA LEU A 67 -5.31 11.39 -6.25
C LEU A 67 -6.38 11.75 -5.20
N ASP A 68 -7.51 11.08 -5.26
CA ASP A 68 -8.59 11.23 -4.30
C ASP A 68 -8.20 10.59 -2.96
N MET A 69 -8.56 11.29 -1.90
CA MET A 69 -8.38 10.84 -0.51
C MET A 69 -9.74 10.74 0.16
N LEU A 70 -9.91 9.72 1.00
CA LEU A 70 -11.06 9.56 1.87
C LEU A 70 -10.64 9.89 3.32
N SER A 71 -11.63 10.10 4.19
CA SER A 71 -11.35 10.21 5.62
C SER A 71 -10.73 8.91 6.15
N ARG A 72 -9.94 9.02 7.21
CA ARG A 72 -9.27 7.87 7.83
C ARG A 72 -10.22 6.69 8.07
N ASP A 73 -11.45 6.97 8.50
CA ASP A 73 -12.39 5.92 8.90
C ASP A 73 -12.87 5.06 7.72
N ALA A 74 -12.70 5.55 6.47
CA ALA A 74 -13.01 4.76 5.27
C ALA A 74 -12.14 3.49 5.14
N MET A 75 -11.00 3.40 5.84
CA MET A 75 -10.21 2.18 5.86
C MET A 75 -10.96 0.97 6.43
N LEU A 76 -11.98 1.22 7.27
CA LEU A 76 -12.83 0.17 7.87
C LEU A 76 -13.76 -0.50 6.86
N GLU A 77 -14.02 0.17 5.73
CA GLU A 77 -14.83 -0.37 4.64
C GLU A 77 -14.08 -1.43 3.81
N GLY A 78 -12.74 -1.49 4.01
CA GLY A 78 -11.87 -2.36 3.23
C GLY A 78 -11.64 -1.88 1.81
N ALA A 79 -10.78 -2.58 1.09
CA ALA A 79 -10.52 -2.30 -0.31
C ALA A 79 -10.80 -3.53 -1.19
N THR A 80 -11.20 -3.27 -2.43
CA THR A 80 -11.40 -4.31 -3.46
C THR A 80 -10.47 -4.02 -4.63
N PHE A 81 -9.65 -4.98 -4.98
CA PHE A 81 -8.78 -4.94 -6.15
C PHE A 81 -9.39 -5.75 -7.30
N MET A 82 -9.39 -5.16 -8.48
CA MET A 82 -9.93 -5.75 -9.69
C MET A 82 -8.90 -5.68 -10.82
N ILE A 83 -8.83 -6.74 -11.60
CA ILE A 83 -8.08 -6.80 -12.87
C ILE A 83 -9.10 -7.10 -13.97
N ASN A 84 -9.20 -6.24 -14.99
CA ASN A 84 -10.16 -6.37 -16.11
C ASN A 84 -11.60 -6.56 -15.62
N ASP A 85 -12.01 -5.77 -14.62
CA ASP A 85 -13.32 -5.81 -13.96
C ASP A 85 -13.62 -7.09 -13.15
N GLU A 86 -12.66 -8.02 -13.05
CA GLU A 86 -12.78 -9.18 -12.19
C GLU A 86 -12.17 -8.90 -10.81
N VAL A 87 -12.93 -9.16 -9.74
CA VAL A 87 -12.43 -9.05 -8.36
C VAL A 87 -11.37 -10.11 -8.13
N ARG A 88 -10.15 -9.67 -7.82
CA ARG A 88 -9.00 -10.54 -7.56
C ARG A 88 -8.69 -10.64 -6.07
N GLU A 89 -8.87 -9.55 -5.33
CA GLU A 89 -8.55 -9.48 -3.91
C GLU A 89 -9.52 -8.57 -3.16
N ARG A 90 -9.76 -8.92 -1.90
CA ARG A 90 -10.45 -8.06 -0.93
C ARG A 90 -9.55 -7.88 0.29
N ILE A 91 -9.21 -6.64 0.57
CA ILE A 91 -8.34 -6.27 1.69
C ILE A 91 -9.22 -5.77 2.82
N ASN A 92 -9.17 -6.45 3.96
CA ASN A 92 -9.84 -6.01 5.17
C ASN A 92 -8.78 -5.78 6.26
N ILE A 93 -8.72 -4.58 6.81
CA ILE A 93 -7.76 -4.25 7.87
C ILE A 93 -7.99 -5.05 9.15
N ALA A 94 -9.21 -5.56 9.37
CA ALA A 94 -9.50 -6.41 10.50
C ALA A 94 -8.81 -7.79 10.44
N ASP A 95 -8.43 -8.23 9.24
CA ASP A 95 -7.74 -9.50 9.02
C ASP A 95 -6.20 -9.36 9.13
N MET A 96 -5.69 -8.15 9.34
CA MET A 96 -4.25 -7.91 9.50
C MET A 96 -3.74 -8.49 10.83
N ALA A 97 -2.52 -9.02 10.80
CA ALA A 97 -1.87 -9.57 11.99
C ALA A 97 -1.64 -8.53 13.11
N PHE A 98 -1.55 -7.25 12.75
CA PHE A 98 -1.40 -6.13 13.67
C PHE A 98 -2.38 -5.02 13.34
N SER A 99 -2.86 -4.33 14.40
CA SER A 99 -3.68 -3.14 14.21
C SER A 99 -2.91 -2.02 13.50
N VAL A 100 -3.63 -1.15 12.79
CA VAL A 100 -3.04 0.03 12.15
C VAL A 100 -2.28 0.89 13.17
N ASP A 101 -2.84 1.07 14.36
CA ASP A 101 -2.20 1.85 15.42
C ASP A 101 -0.85 1.25 15.86
N ARG A 102 -0.77 -0.09 15.95
CA ARG A 102 0.47 -0.79 16.23
C ARG A 102 1.51 -0.65 15.10
N VAL A 103 1.06 -0.73 13.85
CA VAL A 103 1.94 -0.52 12.68
C VAL A 103 2.55 0.89 12.71
N VAL A 104 1.71 1.92 12.86
CA VAL A 104 2.17 3.32 12.93
C VAL A 104 3.09 3.57 14.11
N SER A 105 2.74 3.05 15.30
CA SER A 105 3.58 3.13 16.49
C SER A 105 4.96 2.53 16.21
N ARG A 106 5.01 1.31 15.71
CA ARG A 106 6.26 0.61 15.43
C ARG A 106 7.12 1.30 14.37
N LEU A 107 6.53 1.79 13.28
CA LEU A 107 7.24 2.57 12.27
C LEU A 107 7.84 3.84 12.89
N SER A 108 7.10 4.53 13.76
CA SER A 108 7.58 5.74 14.42
C SER A 108 8.76 5.51 15.40
N GLU A 109 8.95 4.29 15.88
CA GLU A 109 10.14 3.90 16.66
C GLU A 109 11.37 3.76 15.76
N CYS A 110 11.18 3.16 14.57
CA CYS A 110 12.28 2.90 13.64
C CYS A 110 12.71 4.16 12.89
N MET A 111 11.76 5.03 12.51
CA MET A 111 12.01 6.25 11.75
C MET A 111 11.07 7.37 12.17
N THR A 112 11.44 8.62 11.88
CA THR A 112 10.54 9.75 12.09
C THR A 112 9.57 9.84 10.91
N LEU A 113 8.29 9.56 11.15
CA LEU A 113 7.25 9.80 10.16
C LEU A 113 6.99 11.31 10.04
N ARG A 114 6.93 11.79 8.80
CA ARG A 114 6.70 13.21 8.48
C ARG A 114 5.30 13.42 7.93
N ILE A 115 4.84 14.66 7.94
CA ILE A 115 3.57 15.05 7.32
C ILE A 115 3.64 14.71 5.83
N GLY A 116 2.64 13.99 5.35
CA GLY A 116 2.55 13.57 3.96
C GLY A 116 3.23 12.23 3.64
N ASP A 117 3.91 11.59 4.59
CA ASP A 117 4.41 10.23 4.39
C ASP A 117 3.24 9.28 4.15
N LEU A 118 3.47 8.29 3.29
CA LEU A 118 2.48 7.30 2.90
C LEU A 118 2.87 5.93 3.43
N ILE A 119 1.93 5.28 4.11
CA ILE A 119 2.11 3.93 4.65
C ILE A 119 1.24 2.99 3.84
N TYR A 120 1.87 2.13 3.05
CA TYR A 120 1.21 1.10 2.27
C TYR A 120 0.95 -0.12 3.16
N LEU A 121 -0.32 -0.40 3.41
CA LEU A 121 -0.74 -1.61 4.12
C LEU A 121 -0.84 -2.74 3.10
N GLY A 122 0.00 -3.77 3.27
CA GLY A 122 0.16 -4.85 2.31
C GLY A 122 -1.09 -5.70 2.12
N ALA A 123 -1.18 -6.31 0.95
CA ALA A 123 -2.11 -7.38 0.64
C ALA A 123 -1.41 -8.75 0.76
N PRO A 124 -2.13 -9.83 1.06
CA PRO A 124 -1.55 -11.16 1.17
C PRO A 124 -1.10 -11.74 -0.18
N GLU A 125 -1.71 -11.31 -1.30
CA GLU A 125 -1.46 -11.87 -2.63
C GLU A 125 -0.74 -10.89 -3.56
N GLN A 126 0.11 -11.46 -4.42
CA GLN A 126 0.81 -10.78 -5.51
C GLN A 126 0.24 -11.26 -6.84
N PHE A 127 0.07 -10.34 -7.78
CA PHE A 127 -0.49 -10.62 -9.10
C PHE A 127 0.54 -10.34 -10.19
N GLU A 128 0.74 -11.29 -11.09
CA GLU A 128 1.64 -11.07 -12.23
C GLU A 128 1.07 -9.99 -13.16
N VAL A 129 1.92 -9.03 -13.49
CA VAL A 129 1.56 -7.88 -14.33
C VAL A 129 1.61 -8.30 -15.79
N LYS A 130 0.54 -7.98 -16.54
CA LYS A 130 0.46 -8.19 -17.99
C LYS A 130 0.14 -6.89 -18.69
N ILE A 131 0.88 -6.60 -19.76
CA ILE A 131 0.59 -5.44 -20.63
C ILE A 131 -0.83 -5.57 -21.20
N GLY A 132 -1.59 -4.48 -21.11
CA GLY A 132 -2.98 -4.41 -21.54
C GLY A 132 -4.01 -4.68 -20.43
N ASP A 133 -3.60 -5.12 -19.24
CA ASP A 133 -4.52 -5.25 -18.13
C ASP A 133 -4.96 -3.88 -17.60
N ASN A 134 -6.24 -3.77 -17.22
CA ASN A 134 -6.80 -2.63 -16.51
C ASN A 134 -6.88 -2.96 -15.02
N TYR A 135 -6.32 -2.09 -14.18
CA TYR A 135 -6.30 -2.23 -12.73
C TYR A 135 -7.21 -1.21 -12.07
N LYS A 136 -8.06 -1.67 -11.15
CA LYS A 136 -8.93 -0.83 -10.33
C LYS A 136 -8.79 -1.17 -8.85
N VAL A 137 -8.76 -0.14 -8.01
CA VAL A 137 -8.85 -0.29 -6.55
C VAL A 137 -9.98 0.59 -6.05
N ALA A 138 -10.93 -0.03 -5.35
CA ALA A 138 -12.02 0.66 -4.67
C ALA A 138 -11.84 0.56 -3.15
N ILE A 139 -12.26 1.59 -2.42
CA ILE A 139 -12.43 1.56 -0.97
C ILE A 139 -13.92 1.71 -0.69
N GLY A 140 -14.51 0.73 -0.02
CA GLY A 140 -15.96 0.58 0.01
C GLY A 140 -16.52 0.50 -1.41
N ASP A 141 -17.50 1.34 -1.72
CA ASP A 141 -18.14 1.40 -3.04
C ASP A 141 -17.46 2.40 -4.01
N LYS A 142 -16.45 3.16 -3.55
CA LYS A 142 -15.81 4.20 -4.35
C LYS A 142 -14.53 3.69 -5.02
N VAL A 143 -14.51 3.64 -6.36
CA VAL A 143 -13.29 3.40 -7.14
C VAL A 143 -12.40 4.64 -7.04
N LEU A 144 -11.24 4.49 -6.43
CA LEU A 144 -10.27 5.57 -6.22
C LEU A 144 -9.13 5.53 -7.23
N LEU A 145 -8.79 4.33 -7.72
CA LEU A 145 -7.69 4.13 -8.65
C LEU A 145 -8.17 3.30 -9.83
N ASN A 146 -7.89 3.77 -11.04
CA ASN A 146 -8.21 3.08 -12.29
C ASN A 146 -7.16 3.45 -13.35
N PHE A 147 -6.42 2.47 -13.86
CA PHE A 147 -5.36 2.69 -14.85
C PHE A 147 -5.07 1.43 -15.67
N ASP A 148 -4.46 1.63 -16.84
CA ASP A 148 -4.03 0.53 -17.73
C ASP A 148 -2.53 0.30 -17.61
N ILE A 149 -2.13 -0.96 -17.68
CA ILE A 149 -0.74 -1.38 -17.79
C ILE A 149 -0.28 -1.23 -19.25
N LYS A 150 0.80 -0.48 -19.47
CA LYS A 150 1.35 -0.18 -20.80
C LYS A 150 2.74 -0.73 -20.98
#